data_99d92928164a842d39e9335212e8ef2c
#
_entry.id   99d92928164a842d39e9335212e8ef2c
#
_cell.length_a   1.000
_cell.length_b   1.000
_cell.length_c   1.000
_cell.angle_alpha   90.00
_cell.angle_beta   90.00
_cell.angle_gamma   90.00
#
_symmetry.space_group_name_H-M   'P 1'
#
loop_
_entity.id
_entity.type
_entity.pdbx_description
1 polymer ?
#
loop_
_entity_poly.entity_id
_entity_poly.type
_entity_poly.pdbx_seq_one_letter_code
_entity_poly.pdbx_strand_id
1 'polypeptide(L)'
;MGNFFCTENLTERRARFVYEGASLAAVAAEAPIVPAAWDEREEPFRQQFLKVIERQSDNHRSQSPEELHGSWMQAYFAMGWGYGEKYDRAAKVHPDLVPYVQLSQLERDKDAVFVALCEIARQWVY
;
A
#
# COMPACT_ATOMS: atom_id res chain seq x y z
N MET A 1 15.83 -3.32 -24.35
CA MET A 1 15.23 -4.05 -24.36
C MET A 1 15.23 -4.72 -23.36
N GLY A 2 15.74 -5.17 -23.02
CA GLY A 2 15.65 -5.74 -21.90
C GLY A 2 14.33 -6.02 -21.39
N ASN A 3 13.43 -5.28 -21.79
CA ASN A 3 12.25 -5.46 -21.21
C ASN A 3 11.47 -6.57 -21.70
N PHE A 4 11.85 -7.18 -22.83
CA PHE A 4 11.13 -8.31 -23.18
C PHE A 4 11.44 -9.46 -22.30
N PHE A 5 12.38 -9.34 -21.40
CA PHE A 5 12.57 -10.33 -20.40
C PHE A 5 11.76 -10.00 -19.16
N CYS A 6 11.09 -8.84 -19.10
CA CYS A 6 10.31 -8.50 -17.97
C CYS A 6 9.03 -9.30 -17.98
N THR A 7 8.74 -10.02 -16.92
CA THR A 7 7.53 -10.80 -16.83
C THR A 7 6.44 -10.07 -16.08
N GLU A 8 6.70 -8.85 -15.62
CA GLU A 8 5.68 -8.09 -14.90
C GLU A 8 4.58 -7.62 -15.83
N ASN A 9 3.35 -7.86 -15.43
CA ASN A 9 2.20 -7.36 -16.18
C ASN A 9 1.89 -5.93 -15.74
N LEU A 10 0.84 -5.35 -16.29
CA LEU A 10 0.47 -3.96 -16.00
C LEU A 10 0.18 -3.74 -14.52
N THR A 11 -0.58 -4.64 -13.89
CA THR A 11 -0.93 -4.51 -12.48
C THR A 11 0.32 -4.55 -11.62
N GLU A 12 1.27 -5.44 -11.93
CA GLU A 12 2.51 -5.52 -11.19
C GLU A 12 3.36 -4.25 -11.32
N ARG A 13 3.42 -3.69 -12.53
CA ARG A 13 4.17 -2.44 -12.73
C ARG A 13 3.55 -1.28 -11.97
N ARG A 14 2.21 -1.21 -11.97
CA ARG A 14 1.50 -0.18 -11.19
C ARG A 14 1.71 -0.38 -9.69
N ALA A 15 1.65 -1.62 -9.23
CA ALA A 15 1.84 -1.94 -7.82
C ALA A 15 3.23 -1.55 -7.35
N ARG A 16 4.25 -1.89 -8.11
CA ARG A 16 5.62 -1.52 -7.77
C ARG A 16 5.78 -0.01 -7.72
N PHE A 17 5.23 0.69 -8.70
CA PHE A 17 5.30 2.15 -8.72
C PHE A 17 4.65 2.77 -7.48
N VAL A 18 3.46 2.32 -7.13
CA VAL A 18 2.73 2.87 -5.99
C VAL A 18 3.46 2.52 -4.68
N TYR A 19 3.90 1.27 -4.56
CA TYR A 19 4.58 0.84 -3.34
C TYR A 19 5.88 1.61 -3.12
N GLU A 20 6.68 1.75 -4.16
CA GLU A 20 7.97 2.45 -4.06
C GLU A 20 7.77 3.94 -3.84
N GLY A 21 6.76 4.52 -4.48
CA GLY A 21 6.43 5.93 -4.26
C GLY A 21 5.98 6.19 -2.84
N ALA A 22 5.15 5.31 -2.28
CA ALA A 22 4.71 5.44 -0.90
C ALA A 22 5.88 5.27 0.07
N SER A 23 6.83 4.38 -0.23
CA SER A 23 8.02 4.20 0.60
C SER A 23 8.90 5.44 0.58
N LEU A 24 9.09 6.04 -0.58
CA LEU A 24 9.86 7.28 -0.69
C LEU A 24 9.20 8.42 0.08
N ALA A 25 7.86 8.51 0.02
CA ALA A 25 7.14 9.53 0.75
C ALA A 25 7.29 9.32 2.27
N ALA A 26 7.27 8.06 2.72
CA ALA A 26 7.44 7.76 4.15
C ALA A 26 8.83 8.17 4.63
N VAL A 27 9.87 7.92 3.84
CA VAL A 27 11.23 8.33 4.17
C VAL A 27 11.31 9.85 4.24
N ALA A 28 10.76 10.54 3.23
CA ALA A 28 10.81 12.00 3.18
C ALA A 28 10.07 12.64 4.35
N ALA A 29 9.00 12.01 4.81
CA ALA A 29 8.21 12.53 5.92
C ALA A 29 8.78 12.11 7.28
N GLU A 30 9.87 11.34 7.29
CA GLU A 30 10.46 10.81 8.51
C GLU A 30 9.43 10.00 9.31
N ALA A 31 8.65 9.20 8.60
CA ALA A 31 7.61 8.39 9.23
C ALA A 31 8.24 7.34 10.14
N PRO A 32 7.60 7.01 11.27
CA PRO A 32 8.16 6.02 12.20
C PRO A 32 8.21 4.61 11.62
N ILE A 33 7.37 4.32 10.62
CA ILE A 33 7.39 3.02 9.96
C ILE A 33 7.63 3.25 8.48
N VAL A 34 8.72 2.66 7.97
CA VAL A 34 9.04 2.72 6.54
C VAL A 34 8.95 1.29 6.01
N PRO A 35 8.15 1.05 4.96
CA PRO A 35 7.98 -0.30 4.44
C PRO A 35 9.31 -0.89 3.95
N ALA A 36 9.47 -2.19 4.08
CA ALA A 36 10.61 -2.90 3.51
C ALA A 36 10.52 -2.86 1.99
N ALA A 37 11.63 -3.13 1.31
CA ALA A 37 11.66 -3.13 -0.15
C ALA A 37 10.65 -4.15 -0.71
N TRP A 38 10.08 -3.84 -1.86
CA TRP A 38 9.05 -4.68 -2.47
C TRP A 38 9.48 -6.14 -2.59
N ASP A 39 10.71 -6.37 -3.05
CA ASP A 39 11.19 -7.73 -3.24
C ASP A 39 11.45 -8.47 -1.94
N GLU A 40 11.49 -7.76 -0.82
CA GLU A 40 11.65 -8.36 0.49
C GLU A 40 10.32 -8.64 1.18
N ARG A 41 9.21 -8.21 0.61
CA ARG A 41 7.92 -8.46 1.22
C ARG A 41 7.48 -9.89 0.98
N GLU A 42 6.67 -10.39 1.89
CA GLU A 42 6.14 -11.73 1.83
C GLU A 42 5.21 -11.88 0.64
N GLU A 43 5.19 -13.06 0.05
CA GLU A 43 4.34 -13.33 -1.10
C GLU A 43 2.86 -13.04 -0.84
N PRO A 44 2.27 -13.46 0.30
CA PRO A 44 0.86 -13.12 0.57
C PRO A 44 0.61 -11.62 0.57
N PHE A 45 1.55 -10.82 1.09
CA PHE A 45 1.41 -9.37 1.07
C PHE A 45 1.39 -8.85 -0.36
N ARG A 46 2.34 -9.30 -1.19
CA ARG A 46 2.42 -8.82 -2.56
C ARG A 46 1.16 -9.17 -3.33
N GLN A 47 0.61 -10.37 -3.12
CA GLN A 47 -0.62 -10.77 -3.79
C GLN A 47 -1.81 -9.91 -3.36
N GLN A 48 -1.92 -9.59 -2.08
CA GLN A 48 -2.98 -8.71 -1.61
C GLN A 48 -2.80 -7.29 -2.13
N PHE A 49 -1.56 -6.82 -2.19
CA PHE A 49 -1.30 -5.48 -2.72
C PHE A 49 -1.69 -5.40 -4.20
N LEU A 50 -1.40 -6.44 -4.97
CA LEU A 50 -1.81 -6.49 -6.38
C LEU A 50 -3.33 -6.39 -6.52
N LYS A 51 -4.08 -7.06 -5.63
CA LYS A 51 -5.55 -6.97 -5.67
C LYS A 51 -6.03 -5.56 -5.37
N VAL A 52 -5.40 -4.90 -4.41
CA VAL A 52 -5.73 -3.51 -4.08
C VAL A 52 -5.47 -2.61 -5.29
N ILE A 53 -4.32 -2.78 -5.94
CA ILE A 53 -3.96 -1.95 -7.08
C ILE A 53 -4.89 -2.22 -8.27
N GLU A 54 -5.27 -3.47 -8.49
CA GLU A 54 -6.20 -3.81 -9.56
C GLU A 54 -7.54 -3.11 -9.31
N ARG A 55 -8.03 -3.14 -8.08
CA ARG A 55 -9.28 -2.47 -7.73
C ARG A 55 -9.14 -0.96 -7.87
N GLN A 56 -8.01 -0.40 -7.47
CA GLN A 56 -7.79 1.05 -7.56
C GLN A 56 -7.60 1.52 -9.00
N SER A 57 -7.51 0.59 -9.93
CA SER A 57 -7.39 0.92 -11.35
C SER A 57 -8.72 0.81 -12.10
N ASP A 58 -9.78 0.37 -11.44
CA ASP A 58 -11.08 0.19 -12.10
C ASP A 58 -12.09 1.25 -11.66
N ASN A 59 -13.34 1.09 -12.10
CA ASN A 59 -14.39 2.07 -11.82
C ASN A 59 -14.91 2.05 -10.39
N HIS A 60 -14.58 0.99 -9.64
CA HIS A 60 -15.03 0.85 -8.25
C HIS A 60 -13.95 1.24 -7.26
N ARG A 61 -12.94 1.96 -7.72
CA ARG A 61 -11.81 2.33 -6.88
C ARG A 61 -12.24 3.25 -5.74
N SER A 62 -11.52 3.12 -4.63
CA SER A 62 -11.71 4.04 -3.50
C SER A 62 -11.09 5.39 -3.88
N GLN A 63 -11.86 6.46 -3.72
CA GLN A 63 -11.39 7.79 -4.06
C GLN A 63 -11.10 8.63 -2.82
N SER A 64 -11.33 8.09 -1.64
CA SER A 64 -11.04 8.81 -0.41
C SER A 64 -10.01 8.04 0.41
N PRO A 65 -9.16 8.75 1.15
CA PRO A 65 -8.20 8.08 2.04
C PRO A 65 -8.87 7.19 3.09
N GLU A 66 -10.05 7.58 3.56
CA GLU A 66 -10.76 6.79 4.57
C GLU A 66 -11.22 5.45 4.02
N GLU A 67 -11.77 5.44 2.81
CA GLU A 67 -12.17 4.19 2.17
C GLU A 67 -10.96 3.30 1.92
N LEU A 68 -9.87 3.89 1.47
CA LEU A 68 -8.66 3.13 1.20
C LEU A 68 -8.12 2.52 2.48
N HIS A 69 -8.13 3.27 3.58
CA HIS A 69 -7.68 2.75 4.87
C HIS A 69 -8.52 1.53 5.29
N GLY A 70 -9.84 1.59 5.09
CA GLY A 70 -10.69 0.46 5.38
C GLY A 70 -10.33 -0.78 4.57
N SER A 71 -10.04 -0.61 3.28
CA SER A 71 -9.61 -1.72 2.42
C SER A 71 -8.27 -2.27 2.87
N TRP A 72 -7.33 -1.38 3.23
CA TRP A 72 -6.02 -1.78 3.73
C TRP A 72 -6.14 -2.61 5.01
N MET A 73 -7.01 -2.18 5.94
CA MET A 73 -7.23 -2.93 7.16
C MET A 73 -7.78 -4.32 6.88
N GLN A 74 -8.75 -4.43 5.98
CA GLN A 74 -9.33 -5.73 5.63
C GLN A 74 -8.27 -6.66 5.04
N ALA A 75 -7.41 -6.14 4.16
CA ALA A 75 -6.35 -6.94 3.56
C ALA A 75 -5.37 -7.44 4.62
N TYR A 76 -4.99 -6.57 5.56
CA TYR A 76 -4.06 -6.96 6.62
C TYR A 76 -4.70 -7.98 7.56
N PHE A 77 -5.97 -7.80 7.93
CA PHE A 77 -6.66 -8.80 8.76
C PHE A 77 -6.72 -10.15 8.04
N ALA A 78 -6.94 -10.15 6.73
CA ALA A 78 -7.00 -11.38 5.96
C ALA A 78 -5.65 -12.11 5.94
N MET A 79 -4.55 -11.38 6.08
CA MET A 79 -3.22 -11.97 6.14
C MET A 79 -2.81 -12.36 7.56
N GLY A 80 -3.70 -12.21 8.54
CA GLY A 80 -3.42 -12.59 9.91
C GLY A 80 -2.81 -11.51 10.78
N TRP A 81 -2.78 -10.25 10.29
CA TRP A 81 -2.27 -9.15 11.10
C TRP A 81 -3.32 -8.68 12.10
N GLY A 82 -2.85 -8.11 13.20
CA GLY A 82 -3.71 -7.53 14.21
C GLY A 82 -3.13 -6.24 14.76
N TYR A 83 -3.89 -5.58 15.62
CA TYR A 83 -3.45 -4.34 16.24
C TYR A 83 -2.39 -4.63 17.30
N GLY A 84 -1.38 -3.78 17.39
CA GLY A 84 -0.41 -3.77 18.48
C GLY A 84 0.18 -2.39 18.56
N GLU A 85 0.53 -1.94 19.75
CA GLU A 85 1.04 -0.59 19.94
C GLU A 85 2.38 -0.37 19.24
N LYS A 86 3.17 -1.43 19.08
CA LYS A 86 4.45 -1.33 18.41
C LYS A 86 4.44 -2.21 17.18
N TYR A 87 4.87 -1.66 16.07
CA TYR A 87 4.98 -2.40 14.82
C TYR A 87 5.93 -3.58 14.99
N ASP A 88 5.48 -4.77 14.64
CA ASP A 88 6.31 -5.97 14.67
C ASP A 88 5.91 -6.85 13.51
N ARG A 89 6.76 -6.90 12.48
CA ARG A 89 6.46 -7.65 11.28
C ARG A 89 6.44 -9.15 11.53
N ALA A 90 7.31 -9.63 12.40
CA ALA A 90 7.37 -11.06 12.70
C ALA A 90 6.10 -11.52 13.45
N ALA A 91 5.60 -10.71 14.35
CA ALA A 91 4.40 -11.01 15.10
C ALA A 91 3.12 -10.60 14.36
N LYS A 92 3.26 -9.90 13.24
CA LYS A 92 2.13 -9.42 12.43
C LYS A 92 1.22 -8.49 13.22
N VAL A 93 1.82 -7.50 13.90
CA VAL A 93 1.04 -6.48 14.59
C VAL A 93 1.41 -5.11 14.04
N HIS A 94 0.41 -4.23 13.94
CA HIS A 94 0.59 -2.92 13.36
C HIS A 94 -0.26 -1.90 14.12
N PRO A 95 0.33 -0.77 14.54
CA PRO A 95 -0.42 0.23 15.32
C PRO A 95 -1.48 0.97 14.51
N ASP A 96 -1.41 0.95 13.18
CA ASP A 96 -2.38 1.64 12.35
C ASP A 96 -3.61 0.80 12.00
N LEU A 97 -3.71 -0.41 12.55
CA LEU A 97 -4.91 -1.23 12.35
C LEU A 97 -6.02 -0.77 13.30
N VAL A 98 -6.41 0.48 13.13
CA VAL A 98 -7.46 1.16 13.90
C VAL A 98 -8.31 1.98 12.93
N PRO A 99 -9.52 2.38 13.32
CA PRO A 99 -10.36 3.21 12.44
C PRO A 99 -9.63 4.48 12.00
N TYR A 100 -9.92 4.94 10.79
CA TYR A 100 -9.24 6.07 10.18
C TYR A 100 -9.23 7.31 11.10
N VAL A 101 -10.32 7.56 11.81
CA VAL A 101 -10.41 8.74 12.68
C VAL A 101 -9.46 8.69 13.86
N GLN A 102 -8.92 7.51 14.19
CA GLN A 102 -7.97 7.37 15.29
C GLN A 102 -6.51 7.49 14.83
N LEU A 103 -6.27 7.61 13.53
CA LEU A 103 -4.92 7.76 13.02
C LEU A 103 -4.40 9.16 13.29
N SER A 104 -3.07 9.28 13.44
CA SER A 104 -2.43 10.58 13.52
C SER A 104 -2.53 11.30 12.17
N GLN A 105 -2.28 12.58 12.15
CA GLN A 105 -2.32 13.34 10.89
C GLN A 105 -1.31 12.80 9.89
N LEU A 106 -0.12 12.42 10.37
CA LEU A 106 0.90 11.84 9.50
C LEU A 106 0.37 10.58 8.80
N GLU A 107 -0.29 9.69 9.54
CA GLU A 107 -0.78 8.45 8.97
C GLU A 107 -1.94 8.69 8.00
N ARG A 108 -2.80 9.68 8.29
CA ARG A 108 -3.86 10.06 7.36
C ARG A 108 -3.28 10.63 6.07
N ASP A 109 -2.21 11.41 6.18
CA ASP A 109 -1.56 11.98 5.01
C ASP A 109 -0.94 10.88 4.15
N LYS A 110 -0.43 9.81 4.77
CA LYS A 110 0.12 8.68 4.02
C LYS A 110 -0.97 8.02 3.19
N ASP A 111 -2.19 7.91 3.72
CA ASP A 111 -3.30 7.35 2.96
C ASP A 111 -3.67 8.27 1.79
N ALA A 112 -3.62 9.58 1.99
CA ALA A 112 -3.88 10.53 0.90
C ALA A 112 -2.83 10.42 -0.20
N VAL A 113 -1.56 10.25 0.17
CA VAL A 113 -0.48 10.05 -0.79
C VAL A 113 -0.72 8.76 -1.58
N PHE A 114 -1.15 7.70 -0.90
CA PHE A 114 -1.41 6.42 -1.56
C PHE A 114 -2.51 6.57 -2.61
N VAL A 115 -3.62 7.24 -2.27
CA VAL A 115 -4.69 7.48 -3.25
C VAL A 115 -4.17 8.26 -4.45
N ALA A 116 -3.36 9.28 -4.21
CA ALA A 116 -2.80 10.09 -5.31
C ALA A 116 -1.90 9.24 -6.19
N LEU A 117 -1.06 8.40 -5.60
CA LEU A 117 -0.17 7.53 -6.37
C LEU A 117 -0.96 6.52 -7.20
N CYS A 118 -2.05 5.99 -6.66
CA CYS A 118 -2.92 5.08 -7.42
C CYS A 118 -3.53 5.79 -8.63
N GLU A 119 -3.95 7.05 -8.47
CA GLU A 119 -4.49 7.80 -9.59
C GLU A 119 -3.44 8.06 -10.66
N ILE A 120 -2.22 8.40 -10.25
CA ILE A 120 -1.12 8.59 -11.19
C ILE A 120 -0.82 7.28 -11.91
N ALA A 121 -0.75 6.17 -11.18
CA ALA A 121 -0.46 4.87 -11.78
C ALA A 121 -1.53 4.50 -12.80
N ARG A 122 -2.80 4.72 -12.46
CA ARG A 122 -3.91 4.39 -13.35
C ARG A 122 -3.83 5.18 -14.66
N GLN A 123 -3.39 6.41 -14.59
CA GLN A 123 -3.38 7.29 -15.78
C GLN A 123 -2.09 7.19 -16.57
N TRP A 124 -0.96 6.98 -15.90
CA TRP A 124 0.33 7.10 -16.57
C TRP A 124 1.12 5.81 -16.73
N VAL A 125 0.81 4.77 -16.00
CA VAL A 125 1.50 3.48 -16.15
C VAL A 125 0.63 2.58 -17.01
N TYR A 126 1.05 2.44 -18.26
CA TYR A 126 0.29 1.63 -19.21
C TYR A 126 1.24 0.96 -20.20
#